data_6760ef41771df23b4572a9904a1e8533
#
_entry.id   6760ef41771df23b4572a9904a1e8533
#
_cell.length_a   1.000
_cell.length_b   1.000
_cell.length_c   1.000
_cell.angle_alpha   90.00
_cell.angle_beta   90.00
_cell.angle_gamma   90.00
#
_symmetry.space_group_name_H-M   'P 1'
#
loop_
_entity.id
_entity.type
_entity.pdbx_description
1 polymer ?
#
loop_
_entity_poly.entity_id
_entity_poly.type
_entity_poly.pdbx_seq_one_letter_code
_entity_poly.pdbx_strand_id
1 'polypeptide(L)'
;MTPVRQWTFAAAAMGAALLGASAGLAQDKPAVVSDRQALMKSQGGATKAISDYAKGMGDQAAAQAAIDKLLAANAKIDGLFPAGTSSTDLPGKTAAKPAIWTDHDGFVKAIATLHDAEAAEAVAIKSGVPADAAAGMGAIGKACGGCHSVYREKPAS
;
A
#
# COMPACT_ATOMS: atom_id res chain seq x y z
N MET A 1 31.20 64.44 -44.89
CA MET A 1 31.24 63.02 -45.27
C MET A 1 32.00 62.26 -44.18
N THR A 2 31.34 61.73 -43.21
CA THR A 2 31.90 60.98 -42.07
C THR A 2 31.53 59.51 -42.22
N PRO A 3 32.46 58.55 -42.16
CA PRO A 3 32.16 57.14 -42.29
C PRO A 3 31.61 56.59 -40.96
N VAL A 4 30.48 55.87 -41.05
CA VAL A 4 29.85 55.16 -39.95
C VAL A 4 30.63 53.86 -39.70
N ARG A 5 31.11 53.72 -38.43
CA ARG A 5 31.90 52.59 -37.97
C ARG A 5 30.91 51.52 -37.42
N GLN A 6 30.74 50.44 -38.17
CA GLN A 6 29.92 49.28 -37.73
C GLN A 6 30.63 48.50 -36.64
N TRP A 7 29.95 48.37 -35.49
CA TRP A 7 30.35 47.54 -34.38
C TRP A 7 29.62 46.20 -34.48
N THR A 8 30.34 45.15 -34.79
CA THR A 8 29.80 43.79 -34.73
C THR A 8 29.90 43.29 -33.29
N PHE A 9 28.76 43.10 -32.63
CA PHE A 9 28.67 42.37 -31.35
C PHE A 9 28.59 40.87 -31.62
N ALA A 10 29.65 40.14 -31.29
CA ALA A 10 29.65 38.70 -31.25
C ALA A 10 28.96 38.27 -29.92
N ALA A 11 27.74 37.75 -30.02
CA ALA A 11 27.05 37.12 -28.90
C ALA A 11 27.54 35.69 -28.72
N ALA A 12 28.40 35.45 -27.71
CA ALA A 12 28.76 34.12 -27.26
C ALA A 12 27.60 33.52 -26.45
N ALA A 13 26.86 32.59 -27.03
CA ALA A 13 25.84 31.82 -26.33
C ALA A 13 26.51 30.71 -25.49
N MET A 14 26.70 30.94 -24.20
CA MET A 14 27.06 29.88 -23.23
C MET A 14 25.82 29.03 -22.95
N GLY A 15 25.74 27.87 -23.59
CA GLY A 15 24.77 26.83 -23.29
C GLY A 15 25.14 26.12 -21.99
N ALA A 16 24.53 26.49 -20.89
CA ALA A 16 24.58 25.71 -19.65
C ALA A 16 23.68 24.49 -19.78
N ALA A 17 24.25 23.32 -20.07
CA ALA A 17 23.56 22.04 -19.97
C ALA A 17 23.29 21.73 -18.50
N LEU A 18 22.09 22.01 -18.01
CA LEU A 18 21.59 21.53 -16.73
C LEU A 18 21.33 20.02 -16.84
N LEU A 19 22.33 19.23 -16.49
CA LEU A 19 22.16 17.81 -16.18
C LEU A 19 21.31 17.73 -14.90
N GLY A 20 19.99 17.65 -15.06
CA GLY A 20 19.06 17.34 -14.01
C GLY A 20 19.31 15.92 -13.52
N ALA A 21 20.16 15.76 -12.52
CA ALA A 21 20.23 14.53 -11.74
C ALA A 21 18.90 14.36 -11.03
N SER A 22 18.01 13.53 -11.58
CA SER A 22 16.86 12.99 -10.87
C SER A 22 17.40 12.13 -9.74
N ALA A 23 17.70 12.73 -8.60
CA ALA A 23 17.89 12.02 -7.35
C ALA A 23 16.50 11.43 -7.01
N GLY A 24 16.21 10.25 -7.54
CA GLY A 24 15.15 9.42 -7.02
C GLY A 24 15.43 9.27 -5.54
N LEU A 25 14.58 9.86 -4.69
CA LEU A 25 14.69 9.72 -3.25
C LEU A 25 14.66 8.21 -2.97
N ALA A 26 15.82 7.64 -2.69
CA ALA A 26 15.94 6.26 -2.24
C ALA A 26 15.10 6.18 -0.96
N GLN A 27 13.94 5.53 -1.04
CA GLN A 27 13.08 5.33 0.13
C GLN A 27 13.92 4.66 1.22
N ASP A 28 13.89 5.20 2.43
CA ASP A 28 14.53 4.58 3.59
C ASP A 28 13.89 3.21 3.83
N LYS A 29 14.60 2.15 3.45
CA LYS A 29 14.10 0.77 3.50
C LYS A 29 13.61 0.36 4.90
N PRO A 30 14.31 0.65 6.01
CA PRO A 30 13.80 0.42 7.34
C PRO A 30 12.49 1.16 7.63
N ALA A 31 12.36 2.43 7.24
CA ALA A 31 11.14 3.20 7.44
C ALA A 31 9.96 2.59 6.67
N VAL A 32 10.14 2.22 5.40
CA VAL A 32 9.09 1.56 4.60
C VAL A 32 8.66 0.22 5.22
N VAL A 33 9.60 -0.57 5.76
CA VAL A 33 9.25 -1.82 6.46
C VAL A 33 8.42 -1.54 7.70
N SER A 34 8.77 -0.50 8.48
CA SER A 34 7.99 -0.07 9.64
C SER A 34 6.58 0.37 9.27
N ASP A 35 6.46 1.20 8.23
CA ASP A 35 5.17 1.70 7.74
C ASP A 35 4.26 0.56 7.25
N ARG A 36 4.81 -0.40 6.52
CA ARG A 36 4.12 -1.61 6.08
C ARG A 36 3.61 -2.43 7.27
N GLN A 37 4.45 -2.64 8.29
CA GLN A 37 4.06 -3.36 9.50
C GLN A 37 2.97 -2.62 10.28
N ALA A 38 3.07 -1.29 10.39
CA ALA A 38 2.06 -0.45 11.03
C ALA A 38 0.72 -0.50 10.27
N LEU A 39 0.76 -0.46 8.93
CA LEU A 39 -0.44 -0.61 8.10
C LEU A 39 -1.11 -1.95 8.34
N MET A 40 -0.38 -3.07 8.30
CA MET A 40 -0.93 -4.42 8.54
C MET A 40 -1.53 -4.55 9.94
N LYS A 41 -0.87 -3.99 10.97
CA LYS A 41 -1.42 -3.95 12.34
C LYS A 41 -2.71 -3.12 12.42
N SER A 42 -2.75 -2.00 11.74
CA SER A 42 -3.95 -1.13 11.65
C SER A 42 -5.13 -1.85 10.98
N GLN A 43 -4.88 -2.62 9.91
CA GLN A 43 -5.91 -3.46 9.25
C GLN A 43 -6.46 -4.51 10.21
N GLY A 44 -5.60 -5.19 10.98
CA GLY A 44 -6.04 -6.15 11.99
C GLY A 44 -6.97 -5.53 13.05
N GLY A 45 -6.67 -4.32 13.51
CA GLY A 45 -7.53 -3.57 14.42
C GLY A 45 -8.88 -3.18 13.81
N ALA A 46 -8.89 -2.74 12.56
CA ALA A 46 -10.11 -2.41 11.84
C ALA A 46 -10.99 -3.67 11.60
N THR A 47 -10.37 -4.77 11.18
CA THR A 47 -11.08 -6.06 11.02
C THR A 47 -11.73 -6.52 12.33
N LYS A 48 -11.06 -6.30 13.48
CA LYS A 48 -11.64 -6.61 14.78
C LYS A 48 -12.90 -5.78 15.05
N ALA A 49 -12.89 -4.49 14.78
CA ALA A 49 -14.07 -3.63 15.01
C ALA A 49 -15.28 -4.07 14.16
N ILE A 50 -15.06 -4.46 12.90
CA ILE A 50 -16.13 -5.02 12.05
C ILE A 50 -16.62 -6.36 12.62
N SER A 51 -15.70 -7.22 13.07
CA SER A 51 -16.06 -8.50 13.69
C SER A 51 -16.88 -8.33 14.98
N ASP A 52 -16.57 -7.31 15.78
CA ASP A 52 -17.34 -7.02 16.99
C ASP A 52 -18.77 -6.56 16.64
N TYR A 53 -18.92 -5.69 15.63
CA TYR A 53 -20.24 -5.31 15.09
C TYR A 53 -21.03 -6.52 14.57
N ALA A 54 -20.38 -7.35 13.74
CA ALA A 54 -20.98 -8.57 13.20
C ALA A 54 -21.50 -9.55 14.26
N LYS A 55 -20.93 -9.49 15.47
CA LYS A 55 -21.37 -10.27 16.65
C LYS A 55 -22.39 -9.54 17.53
N GLY A 56 -22.83 -8.35 17.13
CA GLY A 56 -23.73 -7.52 17.94
C GLY A 56 -23.06 -6.85 19.15
N MET A 57 -21.73 -6.78 19.19
CA MET A 57 -20.95 -6.18 20.28
C MET A 57 -20.44 -4.77 19.99
N GLY A 58 -20.69 -4.22 18.80
CA GLY A 58 -20.26 -2.90 18.36
C GLY A 58 -21.40 -2.14 17.69
N ASP A 59 -21.15 -0.90 17.33
CA ASP A 59 -22.10 -0.10 16.58
C ASP A 59 -21.76 -0.01 15.08
N GLN A 60 -22.78 0.27 14.26
CA GLN A 60 -22.65 0.36 12.80
C GLN A 60 -21.72 1.48 12.36
N ALA A 61 -21.70 2.61 13.06
CA ALA A 61 -20.86 3.75 12.68
C ALA A 61 -19.37 3.42 12.86
N ALA A 62 -19.02 2.72 13.96
CA ALA A 62 -17.66 2.24 14.19
C ALA A 62 -17.24 1.19 13.14
N ALA A 63 -18.13 0.27 12.76
CA ALA A 63 -17.89 -0.70 11.70
C ALA A 63 -17.71 -0.02 10.33
N GLN A 64 -18.52 0.99 10.01
CA GLN A 64 -18.39 1.77 8.79
C GLN A 64 -17.03 2.51 8.74
N ALA A 65 -16.65 3.19 9.81
CA ALA A 65 -15.36 3.84 9.90
C ALA A 65 -14.18 2.84 9.78
N ALA A 66 -14.36 1.62 10.29
CA ALA A 66 -13.36 0.57 10.20
C ALA A 66 -13.21 0.04 8.77
N ILE A 67 -14.30 -0.20 8.03
CA ILE A 67 -14.22 -0.67 6.63
C ILE A 67 -13.66 0.41 5.71
N ASP A 68 -14.02 1.67 5.91
CA ASP A 68 -13.46 2.80 5.15
C ASP A 68 -11.93 2.88 5.36
N LYS A 69 -11.46 2.59 6.58
CA LYS A 69 -10.05 2.50 6.92
C LYS A 69 -9.36 1.32 6.24
N LEU A 70 -10.00 0.17 6.12
CA LEU A 70 -9.47 -0.99 5.38
C LEU A 70 -9.32 -0.67 3.90
N LEU A 71 -10.33 -0.11 3.25
CA LEU A 71 -10.28 0.29 1.84
C LEU A 71 -9.17 1.31 1.57
N ALA A 72 -9.03 2.32 2.44
CA ALA A 72 -7.96 3.31 2.33
C ALA A 72 -6.56 2.72 2.57
N ALA A 73 -6.44 1.71 3.42
CA ALA A 73 -5.20 0.99 3.67
C ALA A 73 -4.83 0.08 2.50
N ASN A 74 -5.81 -0.64 1.92
CA ASN A 74 -5.63 -1.52 0.77
C ASN A 74 -4.96 -0.80 -0.39
N ALA A 75 -5.42 0.40 -0.73
CA ALA A 75 -4.86 1.23 -1.81
C ALA A 75 -3.38 1.59 -1.64
N LYS A 76 -2.80 1.41 -0.46
CA LYS A 76 -1.39 1.71 -0.15
C LYS A 76 -0.50 0.48 -0.13
N ILE A 77 -1.08 -0.74 -0.14
CA ILE A 77 -0.31 -1.97 0.10
C ILE A 77 0.84 -2.11 -0.89
N ASP A 78 0.56 -2.06 -2.19
CA ASP A 78 1.58 -2.28 -3.23
C ASP A 78 2.77 -1.32 -3.10
N GLY A 79 2.51 -0.03 -2.92
CA GLY A 79 3.54 1.01 -2.78
C GLY A 79 4.45 0.86 -1.55
N LEU A 80 4.09 0.00 -0.58
CA LEU A 80 4.90 -0.29 0.61
C LEU A 80 5.84 -1.50 0.43
N PHE A 81 5.97 -2.02 -0.80
CA PHE A 81 6.87 -3.13 -1.11
C PHE A 81 7.92 -2.75 -2.18
N PRO A 82 8.73 -1.70 -1.97
CA PRO A 82 9.81 -1.37 -2.91
C PRO A 82 10.86 -2.47 -2.96
N ALA A 83 11.57 -2.57 -4.08
CA ALA A 83 12.63 -3.56 -4.28
C ALA A 83 13.71 -3.49 -3.18
N GLY A 84 14.26 -4.63 -2.82
CA GLY A 84 15.30 -4.74 -1.79
C GLY A 84 14.76 -4.63 -0.35
N THR A 85 13.48 -4.95 -0.13
CA THR A 85 12.85 -4.99 1.21
C THR A 85 12.24 -6.34 1.54
N SER A 86 12.73 -7.40 0.93
CA SER A 86 12.34 -8.79 1.23
C SER A 86 12.97 -9.31 2.52
N SER A 87 12.52 -10.48 2.97
CA SER A 87 13.11 -11.20 4.12
C SER A 87 14.56 -11.64 3.84
N THR A 88 14.95 -11.82 2.59
CA THR A 88 16.33 -12.09 2.17
C THR A 88 17.19 -10.83 2.12
N ASP A 89 16.62 -9.69 1.74
CA ASP A 89 17.34 -8.40 1.71
C ASP A 89 17.57 -7.84 3.12
N LEU A 90 16.59 -8.03 4.03
CA LEU A 90 16.58 -7.49 5.38
C LEU A 90 16.24 -8.61 6.41
N PRO A 91 17.15 -9.56 6.64
CA PRO A 91 16.91 -10.70 7.52
C PRO A 91 16.51 -10.27 8.94
N GLY A 92 15.45 -10.87 9.46
CA GLY A 92 14.94 -10.58 10.81
C GLY A 92 14.23 -9.24 10.97
N LYS A 93 14.16 -8.41 9.92
CA LYS A 93 13.46 -7.11 9.94
C LYS A 93 12.06 -7.18 9.31
N THR A 94 11.84 -8.11 8.41
CA THR A 94 10.60 -8.28 7.68
C THR A 94 10.31 -9.75 7.42
N ALA A 95 9.02 -10.08 7.28
CA ALA A 95 8.54 -11.39 6.85
C ALA A 95 8.04 -11.39 5.39
N ALA A 96 8.34 -10.36 4.60
CA ALA A 96 7.94 -10.28 3.20
C ALA A 96 8.79 -11.24 2.35
N LYS A 97 8.17 -12.27 1.77
CA LYS A 97 8.89 -13.24 0.92
C LYS A 97 9.36 -12.60 -0.38
N PRO A 98 10.49 -13.05 -0.98
CA PRO A 98 10.91 -12.64 -2.32
C PRO A 98 9.84 -12.85 -3.41
N ALA A 99 8.90 -13.76 -3.20
CA ALA A 99 7.78 -14.03 -4.09
C ALA A 99 6.95 -12.79 -4.43
N ILE A 100 6.89 -11.77 -3.57
CA ILE A 100 6.20 -10.51 -3.84
C ILE A 100 6.76 -9.83 -5.10
N TRP A 101 8.06 -9.91 -5.33
CA TRP A 101 8.72 -9.25 -6.46
C TRP A 101 8.91 -10.17 -7.66
N THR A 102 9.00 -11.50 -7.46
CA THR A 102 9.14 -12.48 -8.54
C THR A 102 7.81 -12.89 -9.15
N ASP A 103 6.70 -12.71 -8.42
CA ASP A 103 5.31 -12.94 -8.84
C ASP A 103 4.45 -11.71 -8.50
N HIS A 104 4.88 -10.54 -8.98
CA HIS A 104 4.22 -9.27 -8.67
C HIS A 104 2.77 -9.23 -9.15
N ASP A 105 2.47 -9.80 -10.31
CA ASP A 105 1.10 -9.88 -10.84
C ASP A 105 0.18 -10.69 -9.91
N GLY A 106 0.66 -11.81 -9.38
CA GLY A 106 -0.04 -12.59 -8.38
C GLY A 106 -0.24 -11.83 -7.07
N PHE A 107 0.76 -11.05 -6.65
CA PHE A 107 0.66 -10.20 -5.46
C PHE A 107 -0.40 -9.11 -5.63
N VAL A 108 -0.40 -8.38 -6.74
CA VAL A 108 -1.41 -7.36 -7.06
C VAL A 108 -2.80 -7.97 -7.16
N LYS A 109 -2.94 -9.17 -7.73
CA LYS A 109 -4.22 -9.90 -7.77
C LYS A 109 -4.72 -10.25 -6.37
N ALA A 110 -3.84 -10.63 -5.45
CA ALA A 110 -4.22 -10.90 -4.07
C ALA A 110 -4.70 -9.62 -3.34
N ILE A 111 -4.08 -8.47 -3.61
CA ILE A 111 -4.54 -7.15 -3.12
C ILE A 111 -5.92 -6.83 -3.68
N ALA A 112 -6.15 -7.02 -4.98
CA ALA A 112 -7.45 -6.80 -5.60
C ALA A 112 -8.54 -7.71 -5.00
N THR A 113 -8.24 -8.98 -4.74
CA THR A 113 -9.15 -9.92 -4.09
C THR A 113 -9.55 -9.44 -2.68
N LEU A 114 -8.62 -8.86 -1.92
CA LEU A 114 -8.93 -8.25 -0.62
C LEU A 114 -9.81 -7.01 -0.79
N HIS A 115 -9.50 -6.14 -1.75
CA HIS A 115 -10.29 -4.95 -2.04
C HIS A 115 -11.75 -5.30 -2.36
N ASP A 116 -11.98 -6.32 -3.20
CA ASP A 116 -13.32 -6.76 -3.58
C ASP A 116 -14.11 -7.26 -2.37
N ALA A 117 -13.44 -8.03 -1.48
CA ALA A 117 -14.04 -8.50 -0.24
C ALA A 117 -14.40 -7.33 0.71
N GLU A 118 -13.52 -6.34 0.83
CA GLU A 118 -13.74 -5.13 1.64
C GLU A 118 -14.87 -4.27 1.07
N ALA A 119 -14.95 -4.12 -0.26
CA ALA A 119 -16.03 -3.37 -0.90
C ALA A 119 -17.39 -4.04 -0.71
N ALA A 120 -17.45 -5.36 -0.81
CA ALA A 120 -18.68 -6.12 -0.52
C ALA A 120 -19.10 -5.99 0.95
N GLU A 121 -18.14 -6.04 1.88
CA GLU A 121 -18.39 -5.86 3.31
C GLU A 121 -18.90 -4.44 3.63
N ALA A 122 -18.37 -3.41 2.94
CA ALA A 122 -18.87 -2.05 3.11
C ALA A 122 -20.37 -1.92 2.74
N VAL A 123 -20.82 -2.66 1.73
CA VAL A 123 -22.26 -2.73 1.38
C VAL A 123 -23.04 -3.48 2.46
N ALA A 124 -22.51 -4.59 2.97
CA ALA A 124 -23.14 -5.37 4.02
C ALA A 124 -23.32 -4.55 5.32
N ILE A 125 -22.32 -3.81 5.74
CA ILE A 125 -22.39 -2.94 6.94
C ILE A 125 -23.48 -1.85 6.77
N LYS A 126 -23.63 -1.29 5.55
CA LYS A 126 -24.64 -0.25 5.28
C LYS A 126 -26.08 -0.72 5.43
N SER A 127 -26.36 -2.02 5.35
CA SER A 127 -27.71 -2.57 5.62
C SER A 127 -28.16 -2.31 7.05
N GLY A 128 -27.24 -2.10 7.99
CA GLY A 128 -27.52 -1.95 9.41
C GLY A 128 -27.81 -3.29 10.11
N VAL A 129 -27.67 -4.40 9.40
CA VAL A 129 -27.96 -5.75 9.93
C VAL A 129 -26.63 -6.45 10.25
N PRO A 130 -26.29 -6.71 11.52
CA PRO A 130 -25.02 -7.36 11.90
C PRO A 130 -24.78 -8.72 11.23
N ALA A 131 -25.85 -9.48 10.96
CA ALA A 131 -25.75 -10.78 10.31
C ALA A 131 -25.22 -10.68 8.86
N ASP A 132 -25.53 -9.58 8.13
CA ASP A 132 -25.01 -9.35 6.78
C ASP A 132 -23.50 -9.14 6.82
N ALA A 133 -23.02 -8.33 7.79
CA ALA A 133 -21.57 -8.13 8.01
C ALA A 133 -20.89 -9.44 8.45
N ALA A 134 -21.54 -10.28 9.25
CA ALA A 134 -20.98 -11.57 9.64
C ALA A 134 -20.73 -12.50 8.44
N ALA A 135 -21.59 -12.45 7.43
CA ALA A 135 -21.44 -13.24 6.21
C ALA A 135 -20.23 -12.78 5.37
N GLY A 136 -19.97 -11.46 5.30
CA GLY A 136 -18.86 -10.89 4.52
C GLY A 136 -17.46 -11.06 5.16
N MET A 137 -17.40 -11.07 6.50
CA MET A 137 -16.13 -11.21 7.25
C MET A 137 -15.32 -12.45 6.85
N GLY A 138 -16.00 -13.54 6.47
CA GLY A 138 -15.34 -14.77 5.99
C GLY A 138 -14.53 -14.55 4.72
N ALA A 139 -15.01 -13.70 3.80
CA ALA A 139 -14.32 -13.37 2.57
C ALA A 139 -13.05 -12.54 2.83
N ILE A 140 -13.13 -11.54 3.71
CA ILE A 140 -11.96 -10.74 4.14
C ILE A 140 -10.92 -11.64 4.78
N GLY A 141 -11.31 -12.50 5.73
CA GLY A 141 -10.38 -13.44 6.39
C GLY A 141 -9.70 -14.38 5.39
N LYS A 142 -10.44 -14.91 4.42
CA LYS A 142 -9.92 -15.77 3.35
C LYS A 142 -8.93 -15.01 2.46
N ALA A 143 -9.22 -13.78 2.07
CA ALA A 143 -8.35 -12.95 1.26
C ALA A 143 -7.04 -12.62 1.99
N CYS A 144 -7.10 -12.19 3.25
CA CYS A 144 -5.94 -11.95 4.10
C CYS A 144 -5.06 -13.21 4.24
N GLY A 145 -5.69 -14.35 4.56
CA GLY A 145 -5.00 -15.63 4.73
C GLY A 145 -4.38 -16.15 3.43
N GLY A 146 -5.08 -16.00 2.31
CA GLY A 146 -4.61 -16.40 0.99
C GLY A 146 -3.34 -15.64 0.58
N CYS A 147 -3.34 -14.31 0.69
CA CYS A 147 -2.16 -13.49 0.44
C CYS A 147 -1.00 -13.86 1.39
N HIS A 148 -1.25 -13.93 2.69
CA HIS A 148 -0.22 -14.24 3.69
C HIS A 148 0.40 -15.63 3.51
N SER A 149 -0.35 -16.63 3.07
CA SER A 149 0.18 -17.98 2.84
C SER A 149 1.25 -18.02 1.74
N VAL A 150 1.10 -17.19 0.72
CA VAL A 150 2.01 -17.13 -0.44
C VAL A 150 3.16 -16.14 -0.19
N TYR A 151 2.86 -14.93 0.30
CA TYR A 151 3.76 -13.78 0.26
C TYR A 151 4.37 -13.39 1.62
N ARG A 152 3.99 -14.07 2.71
CA ARG A 152 4.53 -13.82 4.06
C ARG A 152 5.20 -15.06 4.63
N GLU A 153 6.39 -14.89 5.25
CA GLU A 153 7.01 -15.94 6.05
C GLU A 153 6.13 -16.33 7.24
N LYS A 154 6.12 -17.62 7.56
CA LYS A 154 5.48 -18.06 8.79
C LYS A 154 6.26 -17.49 9.99
N PRO A 155 5.56 -17.08 11.08
CA PRO A 155 6.26 -16.77 12.32
C PRO A 155 7.12 -17.96 12.73
N ALA A 156 8.33 -17.69 13.25
CA ALA A 156 9.11 -18.74 13.92
C ALA A 156 8.27 -19.27 15.11
N SER A 157 8.07 -20.57 15.14
CA SER A 157 7.39 -21.29 16.23
C SER A 157 8.27 -21.33 17.46
#